data_dd5664b0f9897d3d1b342bd64a0779e9
#
_entry.id   dd5664b0f9897d3d1b342bd64a0779e9
#
_cell.length_a   1.000
_cell.length_b   1.000
_cell.length_c   1.000
_cell.angle_alpha   90.00
_cell.angle_beta   90.00
_cell.angle_gamma   90.00
#
_symmetry.space_group_name_H-M   'P 1'
#
loop_
_entity.id
_entity.type
_entity.pdbx_description
1 polymer ?
#
loop_
_entity_poly.entity_id
_entity_poly.type
_entity_poly.pdbx_seq_one_letter_code
_entity_poly.pdbx_strand_id
1 'polypeptide(L)'
;MQLTITDKQFQNAYRSAGLWFVALYTEAFLIRIDELKDEIKRTHLVEEIFDNGEGFDKEESGTRTRVNSLWRIIRAGRIIQALEVAVSSSRLQREFPEAAKTACDLLSRIENGSFTVPEV
;
A
#
# COMPACT_ATOMS: atom_id res chain seq x y z
N MET A 1 4.36 17.73 -0.33
CA MET A 1 2.99 18.29 -0.30
C MET A 1 1.96 17.15 -0.38
N GLN A 2 0.99 17.16 0.51
CA GLN A 2 -0.04 16.14 0.55
C GLN A 2 -1.02 16.29 -0.62
N LEU A 3 -1.31 15.17 -1.28
CA LEU A 3 -2.33 15.11 -2.32
C LEU A 3 -3.71 15.05 -1.67
N THR A 4 -4.69 15.75 -2.24
CA THR A 4 -6.09 15.65 -1.79
C THR A 4 -6.88 14.85 -2.80
N ILE A 5 -7.58 13.81 -2.33
CA ILE A 5 -8.43 12.98 -3.19
C ILE A 5 -9.81 12.82 -2.56
N THR A 6 -10.82 12.57 -3.40
CA THR A 6 -12.17 12.29 -2.94
C THR A 6 -12.28 10.84 -2.43
N ASP A 7 -13.36 10.54 -1.73
CA ASP A 7 -13.63 9.18 -1.28
C ASP A 7 -13.75 8.21 -2.47
N LYS A 8 -14.34 8.65 -3.56
CA LYS A 8 -14.44 7.83 -4.77
C LYS A 8 -13.05 7.55 -5.36
N GLN A 9 -12.19 8.57 -5.39
CA GLN A 9 -10.82 8.41 -5.87
C GLN A 9 -10.02 7.48 -4.95
N PHE A 10 -10.24 7.57 -3.64
CA PHE A 10 -9.63 6.64 -2.69
C PHE A 10 -10.06 5.21 -2.97
N GLN A 11 -11.37 4.97 -3.13
CA GLN A 11 -11.88 3.64 -3.43
C GLN A 11 -11.34 3.08 -4.74
N ASN A 12 -11.22 3.93 -5.77
CA ASN A 12 -10.66 3.51 -7.06
C ASN A 12 -9.19 3.14 -6.92
N ALA A 13 -8.40 3.94 -6.20
CA ALA A 13 -7.00 3.64 -5.96
C ALA A 13 -6.85 2.36 -5.15
N TYR A 14 -7.68 2.18 -4.11
CA TYR A 14 -7.66 0.97 -3.29
C TYR A 14 -7.95 -0.27 -4.12
N ARG A 15 -8.97 -0.19 -4.99
CA ARG A 15 -9.34 -1.30 -5.87
C ARG A 15 -8.21 -1.62 -6.86
N SER A 16 -7.57 -0.58 -7.40
CA SER A 16 -6.46 -0.76 -8.35
C SER A 16 -5.21 -1.35 -7.70
N ALA A 17 -4.92 -0.96 -6.47
CA ALA A 17 -3.81 -1.54 -5.71
C ALA A 17 -4.11 -2.98 -5.29
N GLY A 18 -5.35 -3.23 -4.88
CA GLY A 18 -5.78 -4.52 -4.38
C GLY A 18 -5.62 -4.65 -2.87
N LEU A 19 -6.62 -5.22 -2.24
CA LEU A 19 -6.70 -5.38 -0.78
C LEU A 19 -5.47 -6.08 -0.21
N TRP A 20 -5.09 -7.21 -0.80
CA TRP A 20 -3.93 -7.98 -0.40
C TRP A 20 -2.64 -7.16 -0.49
N PHE A 21 -2.45 -6.46 -1.61
CA PHE A 21 -1.26 -5.66 -1.85
C PHE A 21 -1.14 -4.52 -0.84
N VAL A 22 -2.22 -3.81 -0.58
CA VAL A 22 -2.25 -2.74 0.43
C VAL A 22 -1.88 -3.29 1.80
N ALA A 23 -2.49 -4.40 2.20
CA ALA A 23 -2.25 -4.99 3.51
C ALA A 23 -0.79 -5.41 3.68
N LEU A 24 -0.20 -6.01 2.66
CA LEU A 24 1.14 -6.60 2.76
C LEU A 24 2.26 -5.57 2.55
N TYR A 25 2.06 -4.60 1.65
CA TYR A 25 3.16 -3.73 1.20
C TYR A 25 3.17 -2.33 1.82
N THR A 26 2.13 -1.91 2.52
CA THR A 26 2.06 -0.55 3.07
C THR A 26 3.26 -0.24 3.97
N GLU A 27 3.61 -1.14 4.88
CA GLU A 27 4.74 -0.91 5.78
C GLU A 27 6.05 -0.74 5.00
N ALA A 28 6.32 -1.65 4.06
CA ALA A 28 7.53 -1.59 3.25
C ALA A 28 7.61 -0.28 2.46
N PHE A 29 6.48 0.17 1.93
CA PHE A 29 6.43 1.42 1.16
C PHE A 29 6.66 2.65 2.05
N LEU A 30 6.14 2.64 3.28
CA LEU A 30 6.38 3.73 4.22
C LEU A 30 7.85 3.79 4.63
N ILE A 31 8.49 2.64 4.80
CA ILE A 31 9.92 2.56 5.10
C ILE A 31 10.76 3.06 3.91
N ARG A 32 10.32 2.77 2.69
CA ARG A 32 11.01 3.14 1.46
C ARG A 32 10.40 4.39 0.81
N ILE A 33 9.87 5.30 1.62
CA ILE A 33 9.12 6.47 1.11
C ILE A 33 9.95 7.33 0.15
N ASP A 34 11.26 7.45 0.38
CA ASP A 34 12.12 8.28 -0.47
C ASP A 34 12.24 7.70 -1.88
N GLU A 35 12.17 6.37 -2.02
CA GLU A 35 12.16 5.73 -3.33
C GLU A 35 10.85 5.97 -4.06
N LEU A 36 9.74 6.02 -3.32
CA LEU A 36 8.43 6.31 -3.92
C LEU A 36 8.32 7.75 -4.40
N LYS A 37 8.96 8.69 -3.71
CA LYS A 37 8.96 10.10 -4.09
C LYS A 37 9.74 10.38 -5.37
N ASP A 38 10.71 9.54 -5.71
CA ASP A 38 11.55 9.68 -6.89
C ASP A 38 10.99 8.80 -7.99
N GLU A 39 10.66 9.40 -9.14
CA GLU A 39 10.02 8.66 -10.25
C GLU A 39 10.90 7.52 -10.77
N ILE A 40 12.21 7.74 -10.89
CA ILE A 40 13.14 6.73 -11.39
C ILE A 40 13.25 5.58 -10.39
N LYS A 41 13.41 5.89 -9.12
CA LYS A 41 13.51 4.88 -8.06
C LYS A 41 12.19 4.12 -7.91
N ARG A 42 11.07 4.79 -8.08
CA ARG A 42 9.75 4.14 -8.05
C ARG A 42 9.61 3.15 -9.21
N THR A 43 10.10 3.50 -10.38
CA THR A 43 10.12 2.59 -11.53
C THR A 43 10.96 1.35 -11.23
N HIS A 44 12.13 1.51 -10.60
CA HIS A 44 12.97 0.38 -10.19
C HIS A 44 12.27 -0.49 -9.14
N LEU A 45 11.51 0.10 -8.25
CA LEU A 45 10.73 -0.65 -7.26
C LEU A 45 9.65 -1.50 -7.93
N VAL A 46 8.99 -0.95 -8.97
CA VAL A 46 8.03 -1.71 -9.77
C VAL A 46 8.70 -2.93 -10.41
N GLU A 47 9.87 -2.72 -11.01
CA GLU A 47 10.63 -3.81 -11.64
C GLU A 47 11.03 -4.87 -10.62
N GLU A 48 11.50 -4.45 -9.46
CA GLU A 48 11.89 -5.36 -8.37
C GLU A 48 10.72 -6.25 -7.94
N ILE A 49 9.57 -5.65 -7.69
CA ILE A 49 8.37 -6.39 -7.26
C ILE A 49 7.89 -7.33 -8.36
N PHE A 50 7.87 -6.86 -9.61
CA PHE A 50 7.44 -7.66 -10.73
C PHE A 50 8.38 -8.86 -10.96
N ASP A 51 9.67 -8.62 -10.97
CA ASP A 51 10.68 -9.67 -11.22
C ASP A 51 10.66 -10.75 -10.14
N ASN A 52 10.35 -10.36 -8.91
CA ASN A 52 10.22 -11.31 -7.79
C ASN A 52 8.88 -12.05 -7.79
N GLY A 53 7.95 -11.69 -8.68
CA GLY A 53 6.63 -12.31 -8.77
C GLY A 53 5.72 -12.02 -7.59
N GLU A 54 6.06 -11.03 -6.78
CA GLU A 54 5.37 -10.76 -5.52
C GLU A 54 3.95 -10.23 -5.69
N GLY A 55 3.68 -9.53 -6.80
CA GLY A 55 2.36 -8.97 -7.07
C GLY A 55 1.42 -9.91 -7.80
N PHE A 56 1.91 -11.09 -8.22
CA PHE A 56 1.16 -12.07 -9.00
C PHE A 56 0.65 -11.53 -10.33
N ASP A 57 1.22 -10.45 -10.84
CA ASP A 57 0.80 -9.88 -12.11
C ASP A 57 1.52 -10.56 -13.26
N LYS A 58 0.81 -10.78 -14.37
CA LYS A 58 1.38 -11.37 -15.57
C LYS A 58 2.19 -10.36 -16.38
N GLU A 59 1.84 -9.08 -16.25
CA GLU A 59 2.47 -7.97 -16.96
C GLU A 59 3.01 -6.96 -15.97
N GLU A 60 4.15 -6.36 -16.27
CA GLU A 60 4.73 -5.32 -15.44
C GLU A 60 3.79 -4.13 -15.24
N SER A 61 2.96 -3.82 -16.25
CA SER A 61 1.98 -2.75 -16.16
C SER A 61 0.98 -2.95 -15.02
N GLY A 62 0.62 -4.19 -14.72
CA GLY A 62 -0.24 -4.51 -13.58
C GLY A 62 0.44 -4.14 -12.25
N THR A 63 1.70 -4.53 -12.11
CA THR A 63 2.47 -4.19 -10.91
C THR A 63 2.65 -2.68 -10.78
N ARG A 64 2.93 -1.99 -11.89
CA ARG A 64 3.05 -0.53 -11.90
C ARG A 64 1.76 0.14 -11.42
N THR A 65 0.61 -0.36 -11.86
CA THR A 65 -0.68 0.16 -11.42
C THR A 65 -0.85 -0.01 -9.92
N ARG A 66 -0.50 -1.17 -9.36
CA ARG A 66 -0.58 -1.41 -7.91
C ARG A 66 0.32 -0.47 -7.12
N VAL A 67 1.57 -0.33 -7.53
CA VAL A 67 2.55 0.53 -6.86
C VAL A 67 2.09 1.99 -6.90
N ASN A 68 1.70 2.47 -8.07
CA ASN A 68 1.26 3.86 -8.22
C ASN A 68 -0.04 4.14 -7.46
N SER A 69 -0.94 3.17 -7.39
CA SER A 69 -2.21 3.32 -6.65
C SER A 69 -1.97 3.38 -5.14
N LEU A 70 -1.11 2.51 -4.61
CA LEU A 70 -0.76 2.56 -3.20
C LEU A 70 0.00 3.85 -2.88
N TRP A 71 0.92 4.27 -3.75
CA TRP A 71 1.61 5.55 -3.61
C TRP A 71 0.63 6.71 -3.54
N ARG A 72 -0.41 6.69 -4.36
CA ARG A 72 -1.45 7.72 -4.36
C ARG A 72 -2.18 7.78 -3.02
N ILE A 73 -2.50 6.64 -2.43
CA ILE A 73 -3.14 6.55 -1.10
C ILE A 73 -2.22 7.15 -0.04
N ILE A 74 -0.93 6.81 -0.09
CA ILE A 74 0.07 7.34 0.84
C ILE A 74 0.17 8.86 0.72
N ARG A 75 0.26 9.38 -0.51
CA ARG A 75 0.35 10.83 -0.76
C ARG A 75 -0.89 11.58 -0.28
N ALA A 76 -2.03 10.92 -0.30
CA ALA A 76 -3.29 11.51 0.15
C ALA A 76 -3.43 11.52 1.67
N GLY A 77 -2.49 10.91 2.40
CA GLY A 77 -2.56 10.82 3.85
C GLY A 77 -3.65 9.90 4.35
N ARG A 78 -4.05 8.90 3.55
CA ARG A 78 -5.17 8.02 3.88
C ARG A 78 -4.74 6.59 4.26
N ILE A 79 -3.53 6.44 4.78
CA ILE A 79 -2.99 5.13 5.13
C ILE A 79 -3.78 4.48 6.27
N ILE A 80 -4.16 5.24 7.29
CA ILE A 80 -4.91 4.68 8.40
C ILE A 80 -6.25 4.14 7.91
N GLN A 81 -6.95 4.91 7.07
CA GLN A 81 -8.20 4.46 6.47
C GLN A 81 -8.01 3.18 5.65
N ALA A 82 -6.94 3.12 4.86
CA ALA A 82 -6.63 1.94 4.04
C ALA A 82 -6.36 0.71 4.90
N LEU A 83 -5.61 0.86 5.99
CA LEU A 83 -5.33 -0.23 6.92
C LEU A 83 -6.60 -0.68 7.66
N GLU A 84 -7.46 0.26 8.04
CA GLU A 84 -8.73 -0.07 8.68
C GLU A 84 -9.62 -0.91 7.77
N VAL A 85 -9.67 -0.58 6.48
CA VAL A 85 -10.40 -1.39 5.49
C VAL A 85 -9.83 -2.80 5.42
N ALA A 86 -8.51 -2.93 5.39
CA ALA A 86 -7.84 -4.24 5.32
C ALA A 86 -8.12 -5.07 6.59
N VAL A 87 -7.99 -4.47 7.76
CA VAL A 87 -8.19 -5.16 9.04
C VAL A 87 -9.64 -5.61 9.20
N SER A 88 -10.59 -4.87 8.64
CA SER A 88 -12.02 -5.18 8.72
C SER A 88 -12.46 -6.26 7.72
N SER A 89 -11.59 -6.66 6.81
CA SER A 89 -11.96 -7.60 5.75
C SER A 89 -11.88 -9.05 6.23
N SER A 90 -13.05 -9.69 6.36
CA SER A 90 -13.12 -11.12 6.69
C SER A 90 -12.55 -11.97 5.56
N ARG A 91 -12.70 -11.51 4.31
CA ARG A 91 -12.13 -12.20 3.15
C ARG A 91 -10.61 -12.22 3.22
N LEU A 92 -9.99 -11.09 3.56
CA LEU A 92 -8.54 -11.03 3.68
C LEU A 92 -8.04 -11.95 4.78
N GLN A 93 -8.71 -11.95 5.94
CA GLN A 93 -8.35 -12.80 7.06
C GLN A 93 -8.44 -14.28 6.69
N ARG A 94 -9.42 -14.66 5.87
CA ARG A 94 -9.63 -16.04 5.47
C ARG A 94 -8.67 -16.49 4.37
N GLU A 95 -8.47 -15.64 3.34
CA GLU A 95 -7.70 -16.03 2.16
C GLU A 95 -6.22 -15.67 2.27
N PHE A 96 -5.88 -14.61 3.01
CA PHE A 96 -4.50 -14.11 3.14
C PHE A 96 -4.20 -13.72 4.59
N PRO A 97 -4.19 -14.70 5.51
CA PRO A 97 -4.04 -14.41 6.95
C PRO A 97 -2.74 -13.68 7.31
N GLU A 98 -1.65 -13.96 6.59
CA GLU A 98 -0.37 -13.27 6.84
C GLU A 98 -0.45 -11.80 6.47
N ALA A 99 -1.09 -11.48 5.35
CA ALA A 99 -1.29 -10.09 4.95
C ALA A 99 -2.20 -9.35 5.95
N ALA A 100 -3.27 -10.01 6.39
CA ALA A 100 -4.17 -9.43 7.39
C ALA A 100 -3.43 -9.15 8.69
N LYS A 101 -2.56 -10.07 9.13
CA LYS A 101 -1.76 -9.89 10.33
C LYS A 101 -0.78 -8.71 10.16
N THR A 102 -0.12 -8.62 9.02
CA THR A 102 0.81 -7.53 8.72
C THR A 102 0.11 -6.18 8.83
N ALA A 103 -1.08 -6.04 8.24
CA ALA A 103 -1.85 -4.81 8.31
C ALA A 103 -2.28 -4.48 9.73
N CYS A 104 -2.74 -5.47 10.49
CA CYS A 104 -3.16 -5.31 11.87
C CYS A 104 -2.00 -4.87 12.76
N ASP A 105 -0.85 -5.51 12.63
CA ASP A 105 0.35 -5.15 13.38
C ASP A 105 0.81 -3.72 13.08
N LEU A 106 0.81 -3.34 11.81
CA LEU A 106 1.19 -1.98 11.42
C LEU A 106 0.22 -0.95 11.99
N LEU A 107 -1.08 -1.16 11.86
CA LEU A 107 -2.09 -0.25 12.38
C LEU A 107 -1.94 -0.07 13.89
N SER A 108 -1.73 -1.17 14.62
CA SER A 108 -1.51 -1.13 16.07
C SER A 108 -0.27 -0.32 16.44
N ARG A 109 0.83 -0.48 15.70
CA ARG A 109 2.06 0.27 15.97
C ARG A 109 1.90 1.75 15.65
N ILE A 110 1.13 2.09 14.64
CA ILE A 110 0.83 3.50 14.34
C ILE A 110 0.00 4.09 15.47
N GLU A 111 -1.03 3.39 15.92
CA GLU A 111 -1.93 3.87 16.97
C GLU A 111 -1.24 4.03 18.32
N ASN A 112 -0.31 3.14 18.65
CA ASN A 112 0.39 3.22 19.95
C ASN A 112 1.67 4.06 19.90
N GLY A 113 2.00 4.66 18.74
CA GLY A 113 3.15 5.54 18.60
C GLY A 113 4.49 4.84 18.34
N SER A 114 4.50 3.50 18.20
CA SER A 114 5.73 2.77 17.92
C SER A 114 6.20 2.95 16.47
N PHE A 115 5.32 3.30 15.58
CA PHE A 115 5.62 3.54 14.18
C PHE A 115 5.08 4.92 13.78
N THR A 116 5.95 5.78 13.26
CA THR A 116 5.56 7.11 12.81
C THR A 116 5.41 7.09 11.28
N VAL A 117 4.21 7.45 10.81
CA VAL A 117 3.97 7.56 9.36
C VAL A 117 4.77 8.75 8.83
N PRO A 118 5.67 8.56 7.85
CA PRO A 118 6.46 9.66 7.32
C PRO A 118 5.60 10.67 6.58
N GLU A 119 6.04 11.92 6.60
CA GLU A 119 5.40 12.99 5.82
C GLU A 119 5.76 12.86 4.35
N VAL A 120 4.84 13.29 3.50
CA VAL A 120 5.01 13.24 2.05
C VAL A 120 4.95 14.63 1.41
#